data_b6f7d77d32ed7f7ef4480f0cb188667a
#
_entry.id   b6f7d77d32ed7f7ef4480f0cb188667a
#
_cell.length_a   1.000
_cell.length_b   1.000
_cell.length_c   1.000
_cell.angle_alpha   90.00
_cell.angle_beta   90.00
_cell.angle_gamma   90.00
#
_symmetry.space_group_name_H-M   'P 1'
#
loop_
_entity.id
_entity.type
_entity.pdbx_description
1 polymer ?
#
loop_
_entity_poly.entity_id
_entity_poly.type
_entity_poly.pdbx_seq_one_letter_code
_entity_poly.pdbx_strand_id
1 'polypeptide(L)'
;FRDLESRIAAIAGARRGVVIATGGGTMMRVKNVSALKQNGRVALLKRPIEELPTMGRPVSQSRPLSVIWAERRATYEGTADCSVDNVEPEAAARNVLEALGWPIA
;
A
#
# COMPACT_ATOMS: atom_id res chain seq x y z
N PHE A 1 -5.01 -14.18 -11.81
CA PHE A 1 -4.23 -13.55 -10.71
C PHE A 1 -5.06 -12.52 -9.92
N ARG A 2 -5.68 -11.55 -10.59
CA ARG A 2 -6.43 -10.49 -9.91
C ARG A 2 -7.61 -11.01 -9.09
N ASP A 3 -8.30 -12.05 -9.57
CA ASP A 3 -9.41 -12.64 -8.82
C ASP A 3 -8.91 -13.39 -7.59
N LEU A 4 -7.78 -14.07 -7.69
CA LEU A 4 -7.17 -14.73 -6.55
C LEU A 4 -6.71 -13.69 -5.52
N GLU A 5 -6.10 -12.61 -5.99
CA GLU A 5 -5.69 -11.50 -5.13
C GLU A 5 -6.87 -10.93 -4.35
N SER A 6 -8.01 -10.76 -5.02
CA SER A 6 -9.22 -10.22 -4.37
C SER A 6 -9.77 -11.18 -3.32
N ARG A 7 -9.69 -12.49 -3.56
CA ARG A 7 -10.12 -13.48 -2.58
C ARG A 7 -9.22 -13.44 -1.35
N ILE A 8 -7.91 -13.31 -1.55
CA ILE A 8 -6.97 -13.20 -0.44
C ILE A 8 -7.18 -11.89 0.31
N ALA A 9 -7.42 -10.79 -0.38
CA ALA A 9 -7.70 -9.51 0.25
C ALA A 9 -8.94 -9.57 1.14
N ALA A 10 -9.98 -10.27 0.70
CA ALA A 10 -11.19 -10.44 1.50
C ALA A 10 -10.91 -11.22 2.78
N ILE A 11 -10.10 -12.28 2.69
CA ILE A 11 -9.75 -13.10 3.85
C ILE A 11 -8.87 -12.29 4.82
N ALA A 12 -7.84 -11.63 4.31
CA ALA A 12 -6.92 -10.86 5.13
C ALA A 12 -7.61 -9.67 5.78
N GLY A 13 -8.47 -8.98 5.03
CA GLY A 13 -9.18 -7.80 5.52
C GLY A 13 -10.18 -8.08 6.62
N ALA A 14 -10.61 -9.34 6.76
CA ALA A 14 -11.52 -9.75 7.85
C ALA A 14 -10.76 -9.99 9.16
N ARG A 15 -9.44 -10.06 9.12
CA ARG A 15 -8.62 -10.31 10.31
C ARG A 15 -8.35 -9.03 11.07
N ARG A 16 -8.06 -9.20 12.36
CA ARG A 16 -7.69 -8.09 13.26
C ARG A 16 -6.30 -8.33 13.82
N GLY A 17 -5.64 -7.25 14.22
CA GLY A 17 -4.33 -7.33 14.84
C GLY A 17 -3.22 -7.78 13.90
N VAL A 18 -3.37 -7.49 12.60
CA VAL A 18 -2.38 -7.88 11.59
C VAL A 18 -1.93 -6.67 10.79
N VAL A 19 -0.72 -6.75 10.27
CA VAL A 19 -0.19 -5.78 9.31
C VAL A 19 -0.17 -6.48 7.95
N ILE A 20 -0.75 -5.82 6.96
CA ILE A 20 -0.88 -6.38 5.62
C ILE A 20 -0.07 -5.53 4.65
N ALA A 21 0.94 -6.12 4.04
CA ALA A 21 1.70 -5.47 2.98
C ALA A 21 1.10 -5.92 1.64
N THR A 22 0.64 -4.95 0.85
CA THR A 22 -0.01 -5.27 -0.42
C THR A 22 0.92 -5.05 -1.60
N GLY A 23 0.65 -5.75 -2.69
CA GLY A 23 1.23 -5.40 -3.98
C GLY A 23 0.61 -4.10 -4.50
N GLY A 24 1.30 -3.45 -5.43
CA GLY A 24 0.87 -2.15 -5.94
C GLY A 24 -0.49 -2.16 -6.62
N GLY A 25 -0.85 -3.26 -7.27
CA GLY A 25 -2.12 -3.37 -7.99
C GLY A 25 -3.31 -3.74 -7.12
N THR A 26 -3.07 -4.21 -5.89
CA THR A 26 -4.14 -4.65 -4.99
C THR A 26 -5.16 -3.55 -4.74
N MET A 27 -4.69 -2.33 -4.50
CA MET A 27 -5.56 -1.19 -4.15
C MET A 27 -6.22 -0.55 -5.37
N MET A 28 -5.99 -1.07 -6.56
CA MET A 28 -6.63 -0.55 -7.78
C MET A 28 -8.02 -1.10 -8.01
N ARG A 29 -8.44 -2.11 -7.23
CA ARG A 29 -9.82 -2.62 -7.27
C ARG A 29 -10.59 -2.14 -6.05
N VAL A 30 -11.74 -1.54 -6.28
CA VAL A 30 -12.59 -1.00 -5.20
C VAL A 30 -12.96 -2.07 -4.18
N LYS A 31 -13.26 -3.28 -4.63
CA LYS A 31 -13.64 -4.36 -3.69
C LYS A 31 -12.50 -4.77 -2.76
N ASN A 32 -11.25 -4.68 -3.24
CA ASN A 32 -10.09 -4.96 -2.39
C ASN A 32 -9.92 -3.86 -1.34
N VAL A 33 -10.06 -2.61 -1.75
CA VAL A 33 -9.99 -1.46 -0.84
C VAL A 33 -11.06 -1.60 0.25
N SER A 34 -12.30 -1.88 -0.14
CA SER A 34 -13.40 -2.05 0.81
C SER A 34 -13.11 -3.16 1.81
N ALA A 35 -12.60 -4.31 1.33
CA ALA A 35 -12.29 -5.44 2.19
C ALA A 35 -11.18 -5.10 3.19
N LEU A 36 -10.12 -4.42 2.72
CA LEU A 36 -8.97 -4.10 3.57
C LEU A 36 -9.26 -2.98 4.56
N LYS A 37 -10.14 -2.04 4.20
CA LYS A 37 -10.50 -0.93 5.09
C LYS A 37 -11.63 -1.27 6.04
N GLN A 38 -12.28 -2.40 5.88
CA GLN A 38 -13.40 -2.82 6.72
C GLN A 38 -13.04 -2.83 8.22
N ASN A 39 -11.87 -3.33 8.55
CA ASN A 39 -11.39 -3.43 9.93
C ASN A 39 -10.04 -2.73 10.12
N GLY A 40 -9.58 -1.95 9.15
CA GLY A 40 -8.21 -1.45 9.18
C GLY A 40 -8.05 -0.06 8.60
N ARG A 41 -6.82 0.40 8.67
CA ARG A 41 -6.39 1.66 8.08
C ARG A 41 -5.33 1.39 7.04
N VAL A 42 -5.27 2.28 6.07
CA VAL A 42 -4.32 2.17 4.96
C VAL A 42 -3.27 3.27 5.09
N ALA A 43 -2.01 2.86 5.08
CA ALA A 43 -0.89 3.79 5.06
C ALA A 43 -0.19 3.70 3.70
N LEU A 44 0.01 4.84 3.08
CA LEU A 44 0.78 4.93 1.85
C LEU A 44 2.23 5.28 2.21
N LEU A 45 3.16 4.40 1.84
CA LEU A 45 4.58 4.63 2.05
C LEU A 45 5.17 5.17 0.75
N LYS A 46 5.82 6.32 0.81
CA LYS A 46 6.35 7.00 -0.37
C LYS A 46 7.87 7.03 -0.36
N ARG A 47 8.45 6.81 -1.54
CA ARG A 47 9.88 7.00 -1.77
C ARG A 47 10.06 7.64 -3.14
N PRO A 48 11.15 8.40 -3.34
CA PRO A 48 11.48 8.87 -4.69
C PRO A 48 11.58 7.68 -5.64
N ILE A 49 10.99 7.81 -6.84
CA ILE A 49 10.92 6.71 -7.80
C ILE A 49 12.32 6.22 -8.19
N GLU A 50 13.27 7.11 -8.32
CA GLU A 50 14.64 6.78 -8.66
C GLU A 50 15.35 5.94 -7.60
N GLU A 51 14.82 5.90 -6.38
CA GLU A 51 15.37 5.07 -5.30
C GLU A 51 14.72 3.69 -5.22
N LEU A 52 13.67 3.44 -6.01
CA LEU A 52 12.98 2.17 -5.97
C LEU A 52 13.71 1.12 -6.80
N PRO A 53 13.96 -0.09 -6.24
CA PRO A 53 14.56 -1.15 -7.02
C PRO A 53 13.59 -1.67 -8.07
N THR A 54 14.11 -1.92 -9.28
CA THR A 54 13.32 -2.47 -10.38
C THR A 54 13.57 -3.95 -10.61
N MET A 55 14.71 -4.45 -10.12
CA MET A 55 15.10 -5.86 -10.30
C MET A 55 14.10 -6.78 -9.60
N GLY A 56 13.71 -7.85 -10.28
CA GLY A 56 12.77 -8.81 -9.72
C GLY A 56 11.31 -8.40 -9.84
N ARG A 57 11.02 -7.34 -10.60
CA ARG A 57 9.66 -6.85 -10.80
C ARG A 57 9.24 -6.98 -12.26
N PRO A 58 8.80 -8.16 -12.70
CA PRO A 58 8.50 -8.37 -14.11
C PRO A 58 7.43 -7.42 -14.67
N VAL A 59 6.45 -7.03 -13.87
CA VAL A 59 5.42 -6.08 -14.31
C VAL A 59 6.03 -4.70 -14.56
N SER A 60 6.99 -4.29 -13.74
CA SER A 60 7.65 -3.00 -13.87
C SER A 60 8.66 -2.95 -15.01
N GLN A 61 9.14 -4.11 -15.47
CA GLN A 61 10.12 -4.16 -16.55
C GLN A 61 9.54 -3.74 -17.90
N SER A 62 8.25 -3.94 -18.11
CA SER A 62 7.57 -3.56 -19.36
C SER A 62 7.17 -2.09 -19.38
N ARG A 63 7.14 -1.42 -18.21
CA ARG A 63 6.71 -0.03 -18.09
C ARG A 63 7.55 0.68 -17.04
N PRO A 64 7.97 1.92 -17.31
CA PRO A 64 8.71 2.71 -16.30
C PRO A 64 7.89 2.90 -15.02
N LEU A 65 8.55 2.87 -13.87
CA LEU A 65 7.88 3.10 -12.58
C LEU A 65 7.21 4.48 -12.52
N SER A 66 7.80 5.48 -13.17
CA SER A 66 7.20 6.81 -13.20
C SER A 66 5.84 6.83 -13.89
N VAL A 67 5.68 6.04 -14.95
CA VAL A 67 4.40 5.94 -15.66
C VAL A 67 3.36 5.22 -14.79
N ILE A 68 3.77 4.11 -14.18
CA ILE A 68 2.89 3.35 -13.30
C ILE A 68 2.44 4.22 -12.12
N TRP A 69 3.36 4.95 -11.52
CA TRP A 69 3.05 5.86 -10.42
C TRP A 69 2.07 6.96 -10.85
N ALA A 70 2.31 7.57 -12.00
CA ALA A 70 1.43 8.63 -12.51
C ALA A 70 -0.01 8.13 -12.71
N GLU A 71 -0.17 6.89 -13.16
CA GLU A 71 -1.49 6.30 -13.36
C GLU A 71 -2.20 5.96 -12.06
N ARG A 72 -1.46 5.55 -11.03
CA ARG A 72 -2.03 5.02 -9.79
C ARG A 72 -2.07 6.02 -8.64
N ARG A 73 -1.33 7.11 -8.77
CA ARG A 73 -1.16 8.09 -7.71
C ARG A 73 -2.47 8.57 -7.10
N ALA A 74 -3.42 8.97 -7.92
CA ALA A 74 -4.69 9.50 -7.44
C ALA A 74 -5.45 8.47 -6.59
N THR A 75 -5.42 7.21 -7.03
CA THR A 75 -6.08 6.13 -6.30
C THR A 75 -5.37 5.86 -4.98
N TYR A 76 -4.05 5.77 -4.99
CA TYR A 76 -3.29 5.53 -3.76
C TYR A 76 -3.51 6.65 -2.74
N GLU A 77 -3.41 7.89 -3.15
CA GLU A 77 -3.59 9.02 -2.24
C GLU A 77 -5.05 9.14 -1.78
N GLY A 78 -5.99 8.81 -2.64
CA GLY A 78 -7.42 8.86 -2.29
C GLY A 78 -7.86 7.74 -1.35
N THR A 79 -7.19 6.59 -1.36
CA THR A 79 -7.56 5.47 -0.49
C THR A 79 -6.80 5.45 0.82
N ALA A 80 -5.65 6.11 0.91
CA ALA A 80 -4.81 6.09 2.09
C ALA A 80 -5.42 6.91 3.23
N ASP A 81 -5.33 6.39 4.43
CA ASP A 81 -5.70 7.13 5.65
C ASP A 81 -4.57 8.04 6.09
N CYS A 82 -3.34 7.72 5.71
CA CYS A 82 -2.17 8.58 5.91
C CYS A 82 -1.12 8.28 4.86
N SER A 83 -0.20 9.24 4.68
CA SER A 83 0.94 9.09 3.78
C SER A 83 2.20 9.49 4.53
N VAL A 84 3.23 8.66 4.48
CA VAL A 84 4.51 8.97 5.11
C VAL A 84 5.65 8.66 4.15
N ASP A 85 6.76 9.38 4.31
CA ASP A 85 7.97 9.09 3.55
C ASP A 85 8.68 7.89 4.16
N ASN A 86 9.05 6.93 3.33
CA ASN A 86 9.75 5.72 3.76
C ASN A 86 11.21 5.79 3.35
N VAL A 87 11.97 6.63 4.04
CA VAL A 87 13.41 6.74 3.85
C VAL A 87 14.13 5.80 4.79
N GLU A 88 13.71 5.81 6.05
CA GLU A 88 14.23 4.93 7.10
C GLU A 88 13.04 4.16 7.68
N PRO A 89 13.03 2.80 7.59
CA PRO A 89 11.83 2.02 7.93
C PRO A 89 11.30 2.20 9.34
N GLU A 90 12.17 2.30 10.33
CA GLU A 90 11.73 2.46 11.72
C GLU A 90 11.05 3.81 11.93
N ALA A 91 11.61 4.87 11.38
CA ALA A 91 11.01 6.20 11.46
C ALA A 91 9.68 6.23 10.71
N ALA A 92 9.61 5.57 9.55
CA ALA A 92 8.37 5.50 8.79
C ALA A 92 7.27 4.81 9.59
N ALA A 93 7.60 3.71 10.28
CA ALA A 93 6.63 2.99 11.11
C ALA A 93 6.10 3.88 12.23
N ARG A 94 6.96 4.63 12.91
CA ARG A 94 6.55 5.56 13.95
C ARG A 94 5.65 6.65 13.40
N ASN A 95 6.01 7.20 12.24
CA ASN A 95 5.23 8.25 11.61
C ASN A 95 3.84 7.77 11.20
N VAL A 96 3.71 6.51 10.78
CA VAL A 96 2.40 5.92 10.51
C VAL A 96 1.56 5.88 11.78
N LEU A 97 2.12 5.38 12.88
CA LEU A 97 1.38 5.28 14.13
C LEU A 97 0.93 6.67 14.62
N GLU A 98 1.81 7.66 14.53
CA GLU A 98 1.46 9.03 14.90
C GLU A 98 0.36 9.60 14.02
N ALA A 99 0.47 9.41 12.71
CA ALA A 99 -0.51 9.92 11.76
C ALA A 99 -1.88 9.30 11.95
N LEU A 100 -1.94 8.02 12.35
CA LEU A 100 -3.19 7.32 12.63
C LEU A 100 -3.71 7.56 14.04
N GLY A 101 -2.92 8.22 14.89
CA GLY A 101 -3.30 8.44 16.29
C GLY A 101 -3.23 7.18 17.14
N TRP A 102 -2.44 6.19 16.71
CA TRP A 102 -2.29 4.94 17.46
C TRP A 102 -1.11 5.01 18.42
N PRO A 103 -1.20 4.31 19.55
CA PRO A 103 -0.11 4.35 20.53
C PRO A 103 1.15 3.67 20.02
N ILE A 104 2.29 4.24 20.39
CA ILE A 104 3.60 3.67 20.12
C ILE A 104 4.03 2.92 21.39
N ALA A 105 4.19 1.61 21.26
CA ALA A 105 4.57 0.77 22.38
C ALA A 105 6.08 0.91 22.69
#